data_18cdba4121163949ff3107818e0eaaff
#
_entry.id   18cdba4121163949ff3107818e0eaaff
#
_cell.length_a   1.000
_cell.length_b   1.000
_cell.length_c   1.000
_cell.angle_alpha   90.00
_cell.angle_beta   90.00
_cell.angle_gamma   90.00
#
_symmetry.space_group_name_H-M   'P 1'
#
loop_
_entity.id
_entity.type
_entity.pdbx_description
1 polymer ?
#
loop_
_entity_poly.entity_id
_entity_poly.type
_entity_poly.pdbx_seq_one_letter_code
_entity_poly.pdbx_strand_id
1 'polypeptide(L)'
;MITTVLTAILALAGPTQPSAGAAAPHVVFVCEHGAAKSLVATAYFNKMAAERGLAARATFRGVDPQDALSVRAVAGLKEDGLTIPDGRPTPIAASDVTAATHIFAIGCALPASATKSGKASSWDDVPDDQGYGPMRDAIVRHVRALLDTLR
;
A
#
# COMPACT_ATOMS: atom_id res chain seq x y z
N MET A 1 16.73 4.75 -73.83
CA MET A 1 15.69 4.18 -72.89
C MET A 1 16.34 3.90 -71.57
N ILE A 2 16.13 4.76 -70.57
CA ILE A 2 16.73 4.62 -69.25
C ILE A 2 15.60 4.19 -68.30
N THR A 3 15.67 2.95 -67.78
CA THR A 3 14.69 2.39 -66.88
C THR A 3 15.13 2.67 -65.45
N THR A 4 14.43 3.57 -64.78
CA THR A 4 14.67 3.89 -63.36
C THR A 4 13.98 2.86 -62.47
N VAL A 5 14.75 2.08 -61.73
CA VAL A 5 14.25 1.14 -60.73
C VAL A 5 14.05 1.88 -59.40
N LEU A 6 12.82 2.02 -58.97
CA LEU A 6 12.44 2.61 -57.70
C LEU A 6 12.48 1.54 -56.61
N THR A 7 13.49 1.55 -55.76
CA THR A 7 13.63 0.64 -54.64
C THR A 7 12.81 1.17 -53.46
N ALA A 8 11.68 0.54 -53.16
CA ALA A 8 10.88 0.84 -51.94
C ALA A 8 11.55 0.22 -50.72
N ILE A 9 12.00 1.06 -49.79
CA ILE A 9 12.50 0.63 -48.48
C ILE A 9 11.27 0.44 -47.57
N LEU A 10 10.93 -0.79 -47.30
CA LEU A 10 9.89 -1.16 -46.32
C LEU A 10 10.50 -1.08 -44.91
N ALA A 11 10.17 -0.02 -44.15
CA ALA A 11 10.56 0.10 -42.76
C ALA A 11 9.73 -0.90 -41.93
N LEU A 12 10.37 -1.96 -41.45
CA LEU A 12 9.79 -2.85 -40.44
C LEU A 12 9.75 -2.09 -39.10
N ALA A 13 8.56 -1.63 -38.72
CA ALA A 13 8.30 -1.22 -37.35
C ALA A 13 8.34 -2.52 -36.49
N GLY A 14 9.42 -2.70 -35.75
CA GLY A 14 9.54 -3.79 -34.76
C GLY A 14 8.48 -3.64 -33.68
N PRO A 15 8.02 -4.74 -33.07
CA PRO A 15 7.07 -4.67 -31.97
C PRO A 15 7.69 -3.87 -30.81
N THR A 16 7.02 -2.80 -30.42
CA THR A 16 7.37 -2.03 -29.21
C THR A 16 7.17 -2.98 -28.02
N GLN A 17 8.25 -3.54 -27.48
CA GLN A 17 8.17 -4.30 -26.23
C GLN A 17 7.66 -3.34 -25.14
N PRO A 18 6.62 -3.73 -24.39
CA PRO A 18 6.26 -2.98 -23.20
C PRO A 18 7.50 -3.00 -22.28
N SER A 19 7.98 -1.83 -21.90
CA SER A 19 9.01 -1.68 -20.88
C SER A 19 8.60 -2.53 -19.69
N ALA A 20 9.50 -3.39 -19.17
CA ALA A 20 9.28 -4.16 -17.97
C ALA A 20 8.87 -3.17 -16.87
N GLY A 21 7.56 -3.08 -16.60
CA GLY A 21 6.99 -2.11 -15.70
C GLY A 21 7.62 -2.27 -14.32
N ALA A 22 7.96 -1.15 -13.68
CA ALA A 22 8.35 -1.13 -12.28
C ALA A 22 7.32 -1.98 -11.50
N ALA A 23 7.80 -2.85 -10.58
CA ALA A 23 6.91 -3.70 -9.79
C ALA A 23 5.82 -2.85 -9.12
N ALA A 24 4.57 -3.33 -9.15
CA ALA A 24 3.45 -2.61 -8.56
C ALA A 24 3.74 -2.24 -7.10
N PRO A 25 3.43 -1.02 -6.65
CA PRO A 25 3.69 -0.59 -5.29
C PRO A 25 3.07 -1.53 -4.26
N HIS A 26 3.88 -1.98 -3.31
CA HIS A 26 3.45 -2.75 -2.15
C HIS A 26 3.71 -1.94 -0.89
N VAL A 27 2.66 -1.56 -0.20
CA VAL A 27 2.71 -0.78 1.04
C VAL A 27 2.50 -1.70 2.23
N VAL A 28 3.34 -1.59 3.25
CA VAL A 28 3.14 -2.27 4.53
C VAL A 28 2.78 -1.24 5.59
N PHE A 29 1.57 -1.31 6.11
CA PHE A 29 1.14 -0.51 7.25
C PHE A 29 1.43 -1.26 8.55
N VAL A 30 2.04 -0.58 9.50
CA VAL A 30 2.45 -1.17 10.79
C VAL A 30 1.89 -0.33 11.93
N CYS A 31 1.27 -0.95 12.92
CA CYS A 31 0.95 -0.33 14.20
C CYS A 31 1.40 -1.26 15.34
N GLU A 32 1.26 -0.84 16.59
CA GLU A 32 1.74 -1.63 17.72
C GLU A 32 1.21 -3.07 17.67
N HIS A 33 -0.10 -3.23 17.64
CA HIS A 33 -0.74 -4.56 17.75
C HIS A 33 -1.19 -5.17 16.41
N GLY A 34 -0.97 -4.50 15.29
CA GLY A 34 -1.35 -5.02 13.97
C GLY A 34 -2.84 -5.29 13.78
N ALA A 35 -3.71 -4.68 14.58
CA ALA A 35 -5.10 -5.10 14.71
C ALA A 35 -6.15 -4.02 14.43
N ALA A 36 -5.78 -2.74 14.51
CA ALA A 36 -6.68 -1.62 14.32
C ALA A 36 -6.18 -0.62 13.26
N LYS A 37 -5.23 0.27 13.61
CA LYS A 37 -4.77 1.34 12.71
C LYS A 37 -4.21 0.80 11.39
N SER A 38 -3.34 -0.18 11.44
CA SER A 38 -2.76 -0.80 10.23
C SER A 38 -3.80 -1.56 9.41
N LEU A 39 -4.78 -2.21 10.06
CA LEU A 39 -5.90 -2.87 9.39
C LEU A 39 -6.77 -1.86 8.63
N VAL A 40 -7.16 -0.77 9.31
CA VAL A 40 -7.99 0.30 8.71
C VAL A 40 -7.26 0.95 7.53
N ALA A 41 -5.97 1.27 7.69
CA ALA A 41 -5.15 1.83 6.62
C ALA A 41 -5.09 0.90 5.40
N THR A 42 -4.92 -0.41 5.62
CA THR A 42 -4.88 -1.42 4.56
C THR A 42 -6.21 -1.51 3.82
N ALA A 43 -7.33 -1.56 4.54
CA ALA A 43 -8.67 -1.64 3.95
C ALA A 43 -8.96 -0.44 3.05
N TYR A 44 -8.72 0.78 3.55
CA TYR A 44 -8.94 2.00 2.78
C TYR A 44 -7.99 2.15 1.61
N PHE A 45 -6.70 1.83 1.81
CA PHE A 45 -5.72 1.88 0.73
C PHE A 45 -6.11 0.96 -0.44
N ASN A 46 -6.40 -0.31 -0.15
CA ASN A 46 -6.74 -1.28 -1.19
C ASN A 46 -8.02 -0.91 -1.93
N LYS A 47 -9.07 -0.45 -1.22
CA LYS A 47 -10.29 0.05 -1.83
C LYS A 47 -10.03 1.24 -2.74
N MET A 48 -9.36 2.26 -2.24
CA MET A 48 -9.14 3.51 -2.98
C MET A 48 -8.13 3.36 -4.12
N ALA A 49 -7.14 2.47 -3.99
CA ALA A 49 -6.23 2.12 -5.09
C ALA A 49 -6.99 1.45 -6.24
N ALA A 50 -7.87 0.50 -5.92
CA ALA A 50 -8.71 -0.18 -6.91
C ALA A 50 -9.67 0.80 -7.61
N GLU A 51 -10.31 1.71 -6.87
CA GLU A 51 -11.19 2.75 -7.44
C GLU A 51 -10.46 3.70 -8.39
N ARG A 52 -9.15 3.91 -8.18
CA ARG A 52 -8.29 4.72 -9.05
C ARG A 52 -7.63 3.92 -10.19
N GLY A 53 -7.89 2.61 -10.29
CA GLY A 53 -7.25 1.74 -11.27
C GLY A 53 -5.75 1.54 -11.05
N LEU A 54 -5.26 1.75 -9.82
CA LEU A 54 -3.86 1.55 -9.46
C LEU A 54 -3.61 0.08 -9.10
N ALA A 55 -2.56 -0.51 -9.66
CA ALA A 55 -2.14 -1.87 -9.33
C ALA A 55 -1.45 -1.99 -7.95
N ALA A 56 -1.45 -0.91 -7.15
CA ALA A 56 -0.87 -0.88 -5.82
C ALA A 56 -1.67 -1.72 -4.82
N ARG A 57 -0.99 -2.33 -3.86
CA ARG A 57 -1.60 -3.12 -2.79
C ARG A 57 -0.99 -2.80 -1.44
N ALA A 58 -1.73 -3.02 -0.37
CA ALA A 58 -1.25 -2.88 0.99
C ALA A 58 -1.51 -4.13 1.82
N THR A 59 -0.68 -4.32 2.84
CA THR A 59 -0.83 -5.34 3.89
C THR A 59 -0.62 -4.69 5.26
N PHE A 60 -1.16 -5.31 6.31
CA PHE A 60 -1.03 -4.84 7.68
C PHE A 60 -0.13 -5.75 8.50
N ARG A 61 0.61 -5.15 9.46
CA ARG A 61 1.51 -5.84 10.40
C ARG A 61 1.47 -5.16 11.76
N GLY A 62 1.96 -5.86 12.78
CA GLY A 62 2.17 -5.33 14.13
C GLY A 62 3.64 -5.35 14.51
N VAL A 63 4.01 -4.52 15.48
CA VAL A 63 5.31 -4.63 16.15
C VAL A 63 5.25 -5.73 17.23
N ASP A 64 4.18 -5.69 18.02
CA ASP A 64 3.81 -6.70 19.03
C ASP A 64 2.35 -7.13 18.80
N PRO A 65 2.11 -8.03 17.83
CA PRO A 65 0.76 -8.33 17.38
C PRO A 65 -0.06 -9.05 18.46
N GLN A 66 -1.32 -8.60 18.60
CA GLN A 66 -2.31 -9.31 19.42
C GLN A 66 -2.93 -10.51 18.67
N ASP A 67 -3.66 -11.37 19.39
CA ASP A 67 -4.19 -12.63 18.83
C ASP A 67 -5.29 -12.44 17.77
N ALA A 68 -6.08 -11.37 17.87
CA ALA A 68 -7.23 -11.13 17.00
C ALA A 68 -7.32 -9.69 16.51
N LEU A 69 -8.05 -9.48 15.42
CA LEU A 69 -8.36 -8.14 14.90
C LEU A 69 -9.20 -7.36 15.93
N SER A 70 -9.02 -6.04 15.97
CA SER A 70 -9.81 -5.16 16.83
C SER A 70 -11.30 -5.23 16.45
N VAL A 71 -12.14 -5.62 17.39
CA VAL A 71 -13.60 -5.68 17.19
C VAL A 71 -14.16 -4.34 16.75
N ARG A 72 -13.67 -3.24 17.35
CA ARG A 72 -14.09 -1.87 16.99
C ARG A 72 -13.67 -1.51 15.55
N ALA A 73 -12.45 -1.84 15.16
CA ALA A 73 -11.97 -1.56 13.80
C ALA A 73 -12.75 -2.38 12.76
N VAL A 74 -12.99 -3.66 13.02
CA VAL A 74 -13.79 -4.53 12.15
C VAL A 74 -15.22 -4.04 12.02
N ALA A 75 -15.88 -3.66 13.12
CA ALA A 75 -17.23 -3.12 13.11
C ALA A 75 -17.30 -1.81 12.29
N GLY A 76 -16.38 -0.87 12.54
CA GLY A 76 -16.33 0.39 11.81
C GLY A 76 -16.09 0.21 10.32
N LEU A 77 -15.17 -0.67 9.92
CA LEU A 77 -14.95 -0.97 8.50
C LEU A 77 -16.18 -1.55 7.81
N LYS A 78 -16.94 -2.42 8.50
CA LYS A 78 -18.20 -2.97 7.98
C LYS A 78 -19.27 -1.89 7.84
N GLU A 79 -19.40 -1.00 8.81
CA GLU A 79 -20.32 0.15 8.76
C GLU A 79 -19.98 1.09 7.60
N ASP A 80 -18.70 1.27 7.32
CA ASP A 80 -18.21 2.05 6.17
C ASP A 80 -18.33 1.30 4.82
N GLY A 81 -18.82 0.05 4.82
CA GLY A 81 -19.00 -0.76 3.62
C GLY A 81 -17.71 -1.30 3.01
N LEU A 82 -16.63 -1.42 3.81
CA LEU A 82 -15.36 -1.96 3.34
C LEU A 82 -15.25 -3.47 3.59
N THR A 83 -14.55 -4.14 2.70
CA THR A 83 -14.11 -5.53 2.91
C THR A 83 -13.00 -5.56 3.94
N ILE A 84 -13.12 -6.46 4.92
CA ILE A 84 -12.05 -6.68 5.90
C ILE A 84 -10.88 -7.36 5.20
N PRO A 85 -9.67 -6.82 5.26
CA PRO A 85 -8.50 -7.49 4.72
C PRO A 85 -8.29 -8.87 5.35
N ASP A 86 -7.94 -9.85 4.51
CA ASP A 86 -7.68 -11.21 4.98
C ASP A 86 -6.46 -11.28 5.89
N GLY A 87 -6.50 -12.22 6.82
CA GLY A 87 -5.40 -12.50 7.73
C GLY A 87 -5.70 -12.14 9.19
N ARG A 88 -4.69 -12.31 10.00
CA ARG A 88 -4.69 -11.99 11.44
C ARG A 88 -3.51 -11.08 11.75
N PRO A 89 -3.48 -10.42 12.92
CA PRO A 89 -2.30 -9.68 13.37
C PRO A 89 -1.04 -10.56 13.29
N THR A 90 -0.02 -10.07 12.62
CA THR A 90 1.23 -10.79 12.38
C THR A 90 2.39 -9.83 12.54
N PRO A 91 3.54 -10.25 13.12
CA PRO A 91 4.68 -9.37 13.27
C PRO A 91 5.26 -8.98 11.91
N ILE A 92 5.78 -7.74 11.80
CA ILE A 92 6.55 -7.34 10.63
C ILE A 92 7.83 -8.17 10.56
N ALA A 93 8.06 -8.81 9.42
CA ALA A 93 9.21 -9.67 9.17
C ALA A 93 10.19 -9.06 8.15
N ALA A 94 11.40 -9.59 8.09
CA ALA A 94 12.41 -9.16 7.10
C ALA A 94 11.92 -9.34 5.66
N SER A 95 11.11 -10.35 5.39
CA SER A 95 10.47 -10.57 4.08
C SER A 95 9.49 -9.45 3.71
N ASP A 96 8.75 -8.90 4.68
CA ASP A 96 7.86 -7.75 4.45
C ASP A 96 8.69 -6.52 4.07
N VAL A 97 9.79 -6.27 4.78
CA VAL A 97 10.70 -5.14 4.49
C VAL A 97 11.32 -5.26 3.11
N THR A 98 11.70 -6.47 2.71
CA THR A 98 12.28 -6.73 1.39
C THR A 98 11.25 -6.50 0.27
N ALA A 99 10.04 -7.02 0.43
CA ALA A 99 8.99 -6.96 -0.58
C ALA A 99 8.30 -5.58 -0.66
N ALA A 100 8.31 -4.79 0.42
CA ALA A 100 7.68 -3.49 0.46
C ALA A 100 8.39 -2.48 -0.45
N THR A 101 7.62 -1.61 -1.09
CA THR A 101 8.10 -0.36 -1.67
C THR A 101 8.05 0.78 -0.66
N HIS A 102 7.06 0.74 0.24
CA HIS A 102 6.85 1.72 1.31
C HIS A 102 6.41 1.03 2.60
N ILE A 103 6.87 1.52 3.73
CA ILE A 103 6.49 1.05 5.07
C ILE A 103 6.03 2.25 5.88
N PHE A 104 4.83 2.21 6.42
CA PHE A 104 4.28 3.28 7.26
C PHE A 104 4.04 2.79 8.68
N ALA A 105 4.73 3.40 9.63
CA ALA A 105 4.44 3.26 11.05
C ALA A 105 3.25 4.17 11.43
N ILE A 106 2.26 3.63 12.10
CA ILE A 106 1.10 4.39 12.54
C ILE A 106 1.10 4.42 14.07
N GLY A 107 1.76 5.45 14.63
CA GLY A 107 1.89 5.64 16.07
C GLY A 107 2.61 4.51 16.79
N CYS A 108 3.66 3.95 16.19
CA CYS A 108 4.51 2.91 16.78
C CYS A 108 5.96 3.06 16.34
N ALA A 109 6.88 2.45 17.08
CA ALA A 109 8.29 2.37 16.70
C ALA A 109 8.53 1.12 15.84
N LEU A 110 9.14 1.30 14.66
CA LEU A 110 9.51 0.19 13.80
C LEU A 110 10.80 -0.51 14.24
N PRO A 111 10.96 -1.80 13.93
CA PRO A 111 12.23 -2.49 14.15
C PRO A 111 13.34 -1.90 13.27
N ALA A 112 14.59 -2.05 13.71
CA ALA A 112 15.75 -1.46 13.04
C ALA A 112 15.90 -1.89 11.56
N SER A 113 15.48 -3.10 11.20
CA SER A 113 15.49 -3.57 9.81
C SER A 113 14.58 -2.73 8.91
N ALA A 114 13.42 -2.31 9.41
CA ALA A 114 12.50 -1.47 8.67
C ALA A 114 13.00 0.00 8.63
N THR A 115 13.45 0.57 9.75
CA THR A 115 13.93 1.96 9.79
C THR A 115 15.16 2.19 8.93
N LYS A 116 16.06 1.20 8.85
CA LYS A 116 17.28 1.28 8.03
C LYS A 116 17.06 0.97 6.55
N SER A 117 15.86 0.54 6.16
CA SER A 117 15.57 0.15 4.78
C SER A 117 15.51 1.33 3.78
N GLY A 118 15.40 2.55 4.27
CA GLY A 118 15.12 3.75 3.45
C GLY A 118 13.69 3.83 2.90
N LYS A 119 12.80 2.91 3.29
CA LYS A 119 11.40 2.82 2.81
C LYS A 119 10.39 3.25 3.87
N ALA A 120 10.83 3.54 5.10
CA ALA A 120 9.99 3.80 6.25
C ALA A 120 9.62 5.28 6.38
N SER A 121 8.37 5.51 6.72
CA SER A 121 7.79 6.81 7.11
C SER A 121 6.86 6.62 8.29
N SER A 122 6.44 7.68 8.98
CA SER A 122 5.50 7.58 10.09
C SER A 122 4.30 8.51 9.95
N TRP A 123 3.17 8.07 10.53
CA TRP A 123 1.95 8.84 10.72
C TRP A 123 1.68 8.91 12.23
N ASP A 124 2.20 9.97 12.87
CA ASP A 124 2.15 10.09 14.33
C ASP A 124 0.93 10.88 14.83
N ASP A 125 0.17 11.46 13.92
CA ASP A 125 -1.04 12.26 14.20
C ASP A 125 -2.35 11.46 14.17
N VAL A 126 -2.27 10.13 14.04
CA VAL A 126 -3.44 9.25 14.07
C VAL A 126 -3.83 8.97 15.52
N PRO A 127 -5.02 9.42 15.98
CA PRO A 127 -5.41 9.29 17.38
C PRO A 127 -5.70 7.84 17.77
N ASP A 128 -5.38 7.47 19.01
CA ASP A 128 -5.62 6.16 19.59
C ASP A 128 -6.87 6.09 20.47
N ASP A 129 -7.20 7.16 21.17
CA ASP A 129 -8.15 7.23 22.28
C ASP A 129 -9.50 7.88 21.94
N GLN A 130 -9.63 8.42 20.73
CA GLN A 130 -10.83 9.14 20.31
C GLN A 130 -11.87 8.29 19.58
N GLY A 131 -11.67 6.98 19.54
CA GLY A 131 -12.56 6.05 18.87
C GLY A 131 -12.28 5.86 17.37
N TYR A 132 -13.14 5.07 16.72
CA TYR A 132 -12.94 4.67 15.32
C TYR A 132 -13.01 5.84 14.33
N GLY A 133 -14.00 6.73 14.47
CA GLY A 133 -14.22 7.82 13.52
C GLY A 133 -13.01 8.73 13.33
N PRO A 134 -12.51 9.41 14.38
CA PRO A 134 -11.33 10.25 14.29
C PRO A 134 -10.07 9.51 13.80
N MET A 135 -9.84 8.28 14.26
CA MET A 135 -8.76 7.42 13.79
C MET A 135 -8.87 7.17 12.29
N ARG A 136 -10.03 6.73 11.81
CA ARG A 136 -10.32 6.49 10.39
C ARG A 136 -10.09 7.75 9.57
N ASP A 137 -10.61 8.89 10.00
CA ASP A 137 -10.54 10.15 9.24
C ASP A 137 -9.08 10.61 9.06
N ALA A 138 -8.25 10.47 10.09
CA ALA A 138 -6.83 10.74 10.01
C ALA A 138 -6.14 9.78 9.01
N ILE A 139 -6.39 8.49 9.12
CA ILE A 139 -5.85 7.47 8.21
C ILE A 139 -6.26 7.74 6.75
N VAL A 140 -7.54 8.06 6.51
CA VAL A 140 -8.03 8.32 5.15
C VAL A 140 -7.35 9.54 4.52
N ARG A 141 -7.08 10.61 5.29
CA ARG A 141 -6.31 11.75 4.78
C ARG A 141 -4.92 11.32 4.31
N HIS A 142 -4.20 10.56 5.13
CA HIS A 142 -2.87 10.05 4.79
C HIS A 142 -2.89 9.09 3.59
N VAL A 143 -3.85 8.18 3.53
CA VAL A 143 -4.01 7.25 2.41
C VAL A 143 -4.26 8.00 1.10
N ARG A 144 -5.10 9.03 1.10
CA ARG A 144 -5.34 9.85 -0.09
C ARG A 144 -4.06 10.52 -0.58
N ALA A 145 -3.33 11.18 0.33
CA ALA A 145 -2.07 11.84 0.01
C ALA A 145 -1.03 10.84 -0.53
N LEU A 146 -0.92 9.67 0.08
CA LEU A 146 -0.03 8.60 -0.40
C LEU A 146 -0.40 8.15 -1.82
N LEU A 147 -1.66 7.86 -2.07
CA LEU A 147 -2.12 7.42 -3.40
C LEU A 147 -1.90 8.48 -4.49
N ASP A 148 -1.88 9.76 -4.14
CA ASP A 148 -1.56 10.84 -5.07
C ASP A 148 -0.09 10.81 -5.50
N THR A 149 0.81 10.22 -4.71
CA THR A 149 2.24 10.06 -5.04
C THR A 149 2.54 8.80 -5.86
N LEU A 150 1.61 7.83 -5.92
CA LEU A 150 1.80 6.52 -6.57
C LEU A 150 1.27 6.46 -8.01
N ARG A 151 0.95 7.57 -8.61
CA ARG A 151 0.42 7.68 -9.99
C ARG A 151 1.52 7.53 -11.04
#